data_9a4a4750416019d2a2831d6a2c56bba0
#
_entry.id   9a4a4750416019d2a2831d6a2c56bba0
#
_cell.length_a   1.000
_cell.length_b   1.000
_cell.length_c   1.000
_cell.angle_alpha   90.00
_cell.angle_beta   90.00
_cell.angle_gamma   90.00
#
_symmetry.space_group_name_H-M   'P 1'
#
loop_
_entity.id
_entity.type
_entity.pdbx_description
1 polymer ?
#
loop_
_entity_poly.entity_id
_entity_poly.type
_entity_poly.pdbx_seq_one_letter_code
_entity_poly.pdbx_strand_id
1 'polypeptide(L)'
;IFEEYNINATEFWKEVNAKPKEYEKDGIRVNKDTYYLNHFIKCAHDGTLKGLNNTKLREYGAKQKFYKGIPEIFEKTKQMFKDDKTYAEYGIQVEHYIVSTGFAEIIRGSELMPFVDGIWGCELLETPDADGNLVIGEVLYTIDNTTKTRAIFEINKGIGKIDGIEVNSKIPEANRRVHFENMIYIADGPSDIPAFSVVKKNGGATFAIYPKGDLKAMQQVEQMREDGRVDMYAEADYSEGTTAYMWITNKIQKMADRIRDTEKAKITSSAS
;
A
#
# COMPACT_ATOMS: atom_id res chain seq x y z
N ILE A 1 -8.72 -3.37 17.63
CA ILE A 1 -7.78 -3.95 18.62
C ILE A 1 -8.05 -3.32 19.99
N PHE A 2 -7.78 -2.03 20.17
CA PHE A 2 -7.75 -1.37 21.48
C PHE A 2 -9.07 -1.45 22.27
N GLU A 3 -10.22 -1.33 21.60
CA GLU A 3 -11.54 -1.44 22.24
C GLU A 3 -11.74 -2.80 22.93
N GLU A 4 -11.31 -3.88 22.30
CA GLU A 4 -11.46 -5.24 22.83
C GLU A 4 -10.66 -5.47 24.11
N TYR A 5 -9.51 -4.79 24.23
CA TYR A 5 -8.63 -4.89 25.39
C TYR A 5 -8.82 -3.73 26.40
N ASN A 6 -9.83 -2.87 26.20
CA ASN A 6 -10.08 -1.68 27.01
C ASN A 6 -8.84 -0.75 27.13
N ILE A 7 -8.07 -0.64 26.06
CA ILE A 7 -6.88 0.20 25.99
C ILE A 7 -7.24 1.54 25.31
N ASN A 8 -6.80 2.64 25.91
CA ASN A 8 -6.90 3.94 25.30
C ASN A 8 -5.88 4.05 24.14
N ALA A 9 -6.37 4.07 22.89
CA ALA A 9 -5.53 4.12 21.70
C ALA A 9 -4.62 5.37 21.69
N THR A 10 -5.11 6.52 22.12
CA THR A 10 -4.33 7.77 22.16
C THR A 10 -3.14 7.67 23.10
N GLU A 11 -3.34 7.13 24.31
CA GLU A 11 -2.26 6.95 25.29
C GLU A 11 -1.27 5.87 24.80
N PHE A 12 -1.74 4.78 24.23
CA PHE A 12 -0.89 3.75 23.64
C PHE A 12 0.04 4.33 22.57
N TRP A 13 -0.50 5.06 21.60
CA TRP A 13 0.31 5.66 20.55
C TRP A 13 1.20 6.79 21.04
N LYS A 14 0.80 7.50 22.10
CA LYS A 14 1.66 8.50 22.75
C LYS A 14 2.89 7.84 23.35
N GLU A 15 2.72 6.71 24.03
CA GLU A 15 3.83 5.91 24.57
C GLU A 15 4.74 5.39 23.46
N VAL A 16 4.16 4.76 22.42
CA VAL A 16 4.91 4.25 21.27
C VAL A 16 5.73 5.34 20.60
N ASN A 17 5.20 6.56 20.46
CA ASN A 17 5.90 7.67 19.82
C ASN A 17 6.93 8.35 20.72
N ALA A 18 6.83 8.22 22.04
CA ALA A 18 7.78 8.80 23.01
C ALA A 18 9.05 7.97 23.15
N LYS A 19 8.92 6.64 23.21
CA LYS A 19 10.02 5.70 23.45
C LYS A 19 11.21 5.79 22.48
N PRO A 20 11.04 5.94 21.17
CA PRO A 20 12.16 6.14 20.25
C PRO A 20 13.08 7.29 20.67
N LYS A 21 12.51 8.40 21.12
CA LYS A 21 13.29 9.58 21.57
C LYS A 21 14.06 9.32 22.87
N GLU A 22 13.59 8.43 23.72
CA GLU A 22 14.30 8.02 24.93
C GLU A 22 15.56 7.22 24.56
N TYR A 23 15.44 6.22 23.69
CA TYR A 23 16.57 5.42 23.20
C TYR A 23 17.60 6.25 22.44
N GLU A 24 17.14 7.25 21.66
CA GLU A 24 18.02 8.14 20.92
C GLU A 24 18.95 8.96 21.86
N LYS A 25 18.51 9.27 23.10
CA LYS A 25 19.36 9.91 24.12
C LYS A 25 20.53 9.04 24.55
N ASP A 26 20.34 7.72 24.50
CA ASP A 26 21.37 6.73 24.82
C ASP A 26 22.20 6.33 23.59
N GLY A 27 22.06 7.07 22.49
CA GLY A 27 22.78 6.85 21.24
C GLY A 27 22.25 5.69 20.39
N ILE A 28 21.09 5.15 20.73
CA ILE A 28 20.46 4.04 20.00
C ILE A 28 19.55 4.60 18.92
N ARG A 29 19.84 4.29 17.66
CA ARG A 29 18.97 4.67 16.54
C ARG A 29 17.72 3.79 16.50
N VAL A 30 16.54 4.38 16.44
CA VAL A 30 15.26 3.68 16.41
C VAL A 30 14.48 3.98 15.13
N ASN A 31 14.10 2.92 14.43
CA ASN A 31 13.08 3.00 13.38
C ASN A 31 11.69 2.89 14.03
N LYS A 32 10.86 3.93 13.90
CA LYS A 32 9.55 4.00 14.56
C LYS A 32 8.58 2.93 14.08
N ASP A 33 8.63 2.58 12.80
CA ASP A 33 7.75 1.56 12.22
C ASP A 33 8.12 0.15 12.73
N THR A 34 9.42 -0.11 12.94
CA THR A 34 9.87 -1.35 13.60
C THR A 34 9.57 -1.34 15.09
N TYR A 35 9.70 -0.18 15.75
CA TYR A 35 9.48 -0.08 17.19
C TYR A 35 8.03 -0.38 17.56
N TYR A 36 7.05 0.15 16.83
CA TYR A 36 5.64 -0.13 17.17
C TYR A 36 5.30 -1.62 17.05
N LEU A 37 5.86 -2.34 16.09
CA LEU A 37 5.69 -3.79 15.95
C LEU A 37 6.19 -4.52 17.18
N ASN A 38 7.42 -4.20 17.64
CA ASN A 38 8.00 -4.77 18.83
C ASN A 38 7.20 -4.41 20.10
N HIS A 39 6.60 -3.23 20.13
CA HIS A 39 5.74 -2.84 21.25
C HIS A 39 4.45 -3.68 21.31
N PHE A 40 3.81 -3.93 20.17
CA PHE A 40 2.67 -4.84 20.07
C PHE A 40 3.04 -6.27 20.50
N ILE A 41 4.19 -6.77 20.05
CA ILE A 41 4.72 -8.09 20.44
C ILE A 41 4.92 -8.16 21.95
N LYS A 42 5.58 -7.16 22.54
CA LYS A 42 5.77 -7.08 23.99
C LYS A 42 4.42 -7.13 24.72
N CYS A 43 3.45 -6.34 24.30
CA CYS A 43 2.10 -6.31 24.89
C CYS A 43 1.35 -7.64 24.75
N ALA A 44 1.59 -8.39 23.68
CA ALA A 44 1.02 -9.73 23.51
C ALA A 44 1.63 -10.73 24.52
N HIS A 45 2.93 -10.63 24.77
CA HIS A 45 3.65 -11.52 25.69
C HIS A 45 3.49 -11.16 27.17
N ASP A 46 3.33 -9.88 27.52
CA ASP A 46 3.13 -9.44 28.91
C ASP A 46 1.66 -9.50 29.37
N GLY A 47 0.75 -9.92 28.50
CA GLY A 47 -0.67 -10.08 28.78
C GLY A 47 -1.52 -8.81 28.61
N THR A 48 -0.93 -7.66 28.27
CA THR A 48 -1.67 -6.42 27.96
C THR A 48 -2.59 -6.62 26.75
N LEU A 49 -2.12 -7.32 25.72
CA LEU A 49 -2.88 -7.74 24.53
C LEU A 49 -2.99 -9.28 24.54
N LYS A 50 -3.56 -9.85 25.60
CA LYS A 50 -3.61 -11.29 25.82
C LYS A 50 -4.23 -12.04 24.64
N GLY A 51 -3.47 -13.02 24.11
CA GLY A 51 -3.91 -13.88 23.02
C GLY A 51 -3.96 -13.19 21.66
N LEU A 52 -3.33 -12.01 21.50
CA LEU A 52 -3.21 -11.37 20.18
C LEU A 52 -2.30 -12.21 19.28
N ASN A 53 -2.88 -12.76 18.23
CA ASN A 53 -2.22 -13.61 17.24
C ASN A 53 -2.65 -13.23 15.81
N ASN A 54 -2.10 -13.90 14.81
CA ASN A 54 -2.40 -13.62 13.40
C ASN A 54 -3.86 -13.85 13.05
N THR A 55 -4.52 -14.84 13.66
CA THR A 55 -5.95 -15.07 13.46
C THR A 55 -6.78 -13.90 13.98
N LYS A 56 -6.49 -13.40 15.18
CA LYS A 56 -7.16 -12.18 15.69
C LYS A 56 -6.91 -10.95 14.84
N LEU A 57 -5.69 -10.78 14.32
CA LEU A 57 -5.40 -9.69 13.39
C LEU A 57 -6.27 -9.75 12.13
N ARG A 58 -6.50 -10.96 11.57
CA ARG A 58 -7.45 -11.13 10.45
C ARG A 58 -8.89 -10.79 10.82
N GLU A 59 -9.34 -11.18 12.01
CA GLU A 59 -10.67 -10.82 12.50
C GLU A 59 -10.86 -9.30 12.63
N TYR A 60 -9.82 -8.57 13.03
CA TYR A 60 -9.84 -7.10 13.01
C TYR A 60 -9.87 -6.53 11.59
N GLY A 61 -9.20 -7.18 10.66
CA GLY A 61 -9.27 -6.84 9.22
C GLY A 61 -10.69 -6.89 8.68
N ALA A 62 -11.47 -7.91 9.07
CA ALA A 62 -12.87 -8.07 8.67
C ALA A 62 -13.80 -6.94 9.20
N LYS A 63 -13.36 -6.23 10.23
CA LYS A 63 -14.09 -5.08 10.82
C LYS A 63 -13.59 -3.74 10.32
N GLN A 64 -12.61 -3.72 9.41
CA GLN A 64 -12.02 -2.50 8.88
C GLN A 64 -13.04 -1.72 8.06
N LYS A 65 -13.10 -0.40 8.29
CA LYS A 65 -13.94 0.51 7.51
C LYS A 65 -13.06 1.23 6.50
N PHE A 66 -13.54 1.26 5.26
CA PHE A 66 -12.84 1.93 4.17
C PHE A 66 -13.52 3.26 3.81
N TYR A 67 -12.79 4.07 3.06
CA TYR A 67 -13.36 5.27 2.48
C TYR A 67 -14.48 4.91 1.50
N LYS A 68 -15.42 5.83 1.36
CA LYS A 68 -16.57 5.66 0.48
C LYS A 68 -16.14 5.36 -0.96
N GLY A 69 -16.80 4.39 -1.58
CA GLY A 69 -16.48 3.91 -2.94
C GLY A 69 -15.38 2.84 -2.98
N ILE A 70 -14.89 2.36 -1.82
CA ILE A 70 -14.04 1.18 -1.70
C ILE A 70 -14.87 0.06 -1.04
N PRO A 71 -14.91 -1.18 -1.60
CA PRO A 71 -14.04 -1.70 -2.69
C PRO A 71 -14.55 -1.46 -4.12
N GLU A 72 -15.68 -0.80 -4.34
CA GLU A 72 -16.37 -0.72 -5.64
C GLU A 72 -15.49 -0.18 -6.76
N ILE A 73 -14.60 0.80 -6.49
CA ILE A 73 -13.69 1.33 -7.50
C ILE A 73 -12.71 0.26 -8.00
N PHE A 74 -12.30 -0.69 -7.14
CA PHE A 74 -11.40 -1.77 -7.55
C PHE A 74 -12.08 -2.71 -8.54
N GLU A 75 -13.31 -3.09 -8.27
CA GLU A 75 -14.09 -3.91 -9.19
C GLU A 75 -14.33 -3.18 -10.51
N LYS A 76 -14.81 -1.94 -10.47
CA LYS A 76 -15.08 -1.14 -11.66
C LYS A 76 -13.85 -0.97 -12.54
N THR A 77 -12.71 -0.63 -11.96
CA THR A 77 -11.47 -0.42 -12.74
C THR A 77 -10.94 -1.73 -13.34
N LYS A 78 -11.07 -2.87 -12.65
CA LYS A 78 -10.76 -4.20 -13.22
C LYS A 78 -11.64 -4.58 -14.40
N GLN A 79 -12.88 -4.08 -14.46
CA GLN A 79 -13.81 -4.35 -15.55
C GLN A 79 -13.61 -3.41 -16.77
N MET A 80 -12.89 -2.29 -16.62
CA MET A 80 -12.81 -1.25 -17.65
C MET A 80 -12.44 -1.77 -19.06
N PHE A 81 -11.59 -2.80 -19.14
CA PHE A 81 -11.06 -3.29 -20.42
C PHE A 81 -11.39 -4.75 -20.68
N LYS A 82 -12.11 -5.41 -19.78
CA LYS A 82 -12.33 -6.86 -19.83
C LYS A 82 -13.08 -7.32 -21.07
N ASP A 83 -14.10 -6.56 -21.45
CA ASP A 83 -15.00 -6.90 -22.55
C ASP A 83 -14.74 -6.08 -23.82
N ASP A 84 -13.76 -5.18 -23.78
CA ASP A 84 -13.36 -4.38 -24.93
C ASP A 84 -12.19 -5.05 -25.66
N LYS A 85 -12.52 -5.65 -26.83
CA LYS A 85 -11.54 -6.34 -27.68
C LYS A 85 -10.35 -5.47 -28.06
N THR A 86 -10.55 -4.14 -28.15
CA THR A 86 -9.51 -3.18 -28.51
C THR A 86 -8.35 -3.15 -27.52
N TYR A 87 -8.62 -3.52 -26.26
CA TYR A 87 -7.61 -3.59 -25.20
C TYR A 87 -7.30 -5.03 -24.79
N ALA A 88 -8.29 -5.92 -24.79
CA ALA A 88 -8.15 -7.31 -24.37
C ALA A 88 -7.17 -8.09 -25.28
N GLU A 89 -7.12 -7.80 -26.58
CA GLU A 89 -6.20 -8.43 -27.54
C GLU A 89 -4.71 -8.14 -27.22
N TYR A 90 -4.42 -7.05 -26.51
CA TYR A 90 -3.08 -6.68 -26.04
C TYR A 90 -2.82 -7.11 -24.58
N GLY A 91 -3.74 -7.86 -23.97
CA GLY A 91 -3.61 -8.31 -22.59
C GLY A 91 -3.64 -7.20 -21.55
N ILE A 92 -4.25 -6.03 -21.88
CA ILE A 92 -4.32 -4.88 -20.99
C ILE A 92 -5.31 -5.17 -19.87
N GLN A 93 -4.85 -5.07 -18.64
CA GLN A 93 -5.64 -5.27 -17.42
C GLN A 93 -5.22 -4.31 -16.30
N VAL A 94 -6.13 -4.07 -15.37
CA VAL A 94 -5.86 -3.26 -14.17
C VAL A 94 -5.59 -4.20 -13.00
N GLU A 95 -4.48 -3.96 -12.30
CA GLU A 95 -4.11 -4.67 -11.09
C GLU A 95 -4.06 -3.69 -9.91
N HIS A 96 -4.42 -4.19 -8.73
CA HIS A 96 -4.41 -3.42 -7.48
C HIS A 96 -3.46 -4.04 -6.48
N TYR A 97 -2.62 -3.22 -5.88
CA TYR A 97 -1.64 -3.61 -4.88
C TYR A 97 -1.77 -2.74 -3.63
N ILE A 98 -1.59 -3.34 -2.46
CA ILE A 98 -1.57 -2.62 -1.19
C ILE A 98 -0.15 -2.65 -0.62
N VAL A 99 0.38 -1.48 -0.30
CA VAL A 99 1.67 -1.32 0.37
C VAL A 99 1.45 -0.53 1.66
N SER A 100 1.58 -1.18 2.79
CA SER A 100 1.21 -0.64 4.10
C SER A 100 2.29 -0.86 5.15
N THR A 101 2.48 0.10 6.04
CA THR A 101 3.30 -0.06 7.26
C THR A 101 2.56 -0.85 8.36
N GLY A 102 1.30 -1.20 8.14
CA GLY A 102 0.47 -1.98 9.06
C GLY A 102 0.70 -3.50 8.94
N PHE A 103 -0.01 -4.24 9.77
CA PHE A 103 0.04 -5.70 9.78
C PHE A 103 -0.56 -6.31 8.51
N ALA A 104 0.19 -7.17 7.83
CA ALA A 104 -0.28 -7.88 6.64
C ALA A 104 -1.53 -8.72 6.93
N GLU A 105 -1.64 -9.31 8.11
CA GLU A 105 -2.78 -10.13 8.50
C GLU A 105 -4.08 -9.33 8.64
N ILE A 106 -4.02 -8.06 9.02
CA ILE A 106 -5.20 -7.17 9.00
C ILE A 106 -5.66 -6.96 7.55
N ILE A 107 -4.74 -6.75 6.62
CA ILE A 107 -5.09 -6.59 5.19
C ILE A 107 -5.71 -7.90 4.67
N ARG A 108 -5.10 -9.05 4.98
CA ARG A 108 -5.60 -10.38 4.57
C ARG A 108 -6.99 -10.70 5.10
N GLY A 109 -7.35 -10.18 6.27
CA GLY A 109 -8.68 -10.33 6.85
C GLY A 109 -9.74 -9.40 6.27
N SER A 110 -9.35 -8.38 5.52
CA SER A 110 -10.26 -7.34 5.04
C SER A 110 -11.05 -7.77 3.80
N GLU A 111 -12.16 -7.10 3.55
CA GLU A 111 -12.99 -7.28 2.36
C GLU A 111 -12.30 -6.89 1.04
N LEU A 112 -11.09 -6.29 1.10
CA LEU A 112 -10.34 -5.92 -0.10
C LEU A 112 -9.66 -7.11 -0.80
N MET A 113 -9.39 -8.19 -0.09
CA MET A 113 -8.58 -9.31 -0.61
C MET A 113 -9.06 -9.88 -1.95
N PRO A 114 -10.37 -10.03 -2.24
CA PRO A 114 -10.84 -10.51 -3.54
C PRO A 114 -10.48 -9.58 -4.71
N PHE A 115 -10.19 -8.32 -4.43
CA PHE A 115 -9.96 -7.28 -5.44
C PHE A 115 -8.49 -6.93 -5.65
N VAL A 116 -7.58 -7.39 -4.77
CA VAL A 116 -6.16 -7.03 -4.84
C VAL A 116 -5.31 -8.16 -5.41
N ASP A 117 -4.29 -7.80 -6.15
CA ASP A 117 -3.39 -8.71 -6.87
C ASP A 117 -2.12 -9.00 -6.07
N GLY A 118 -1.87 -8.26 -4.99
CA GLY A 118 -0.79 -8.48 -4.05
C GLY A 118 -0.79 -7.47 -2.91
N ILE A 119 -0.19 -7.86 -1.80
CA ILE A 119 -0.05 -7.01 -0.62
C ILE A 119 1.38 -7.03 -0.10
N TRP A 120 1.84 -5.90 0.39
CA TRP A 120 3.06 -5.71 1.17
C TRP A 120 2.67 -5.07 2.50
N GLY A 121 2.88 -5.78 3.57
CA GLY A 121 2.61 -5.35 4.94
C GLY A 121 3.61 -5.97 5.90
N CYS A 122 3.56 -5.61 7.17
CA CYS A 122 4.44 -6.18 8.17
C CYS A 122 3.99 -7.60 8.53
N GLU A 123 4.94 -8.56 8.49
CA GLU A 123 4.70 -9.97 8.78
C GLU A 123 5.27 -10.35 10.14
N LEU A 124 4.50 -11.10 10.92
CA LEU A 124 4.90 -11.57 12.24
C LEU A 124 4.80 -13.09 12.34
N LEU A 125 5.81 -13.72 12.92
CA LEU A 125 5.76 -15.10 13.36
C LEU A 125 5.06 -15.18 14.73
N GLU A 126 4.28 -16.22 14.93
CA GLU A 126 3.72 -16.52 16.26
C GLU A 126 4.71 -17.33 17.09
N THR A 127 4.83 -16.95 18.38
CA THR A 127 5.65 -17.65 19.37
C THR A 127 4.85 -17.88 20.64
N PRO A 128 5.19 -18.89 21.48
CA PRO A 128 4.47 -19.14 22.72
C PRO A 128 4.65 -17.98 23.72
N ASP A 129 3.56 -17.57 24.36
CA ASP A 129 3.60 -16.73 25.57
C ASP A 129 3.98 -17.54 26.82
N ALA A 130 3.94 -16.91 27.98
CA ALA A 130 4.26 -17.56 29.25
C ALA A 130 3.34 -18.75 29.62
N ASP A 131 2.10 -18.74 29.10
CA ASP A 131 1.11 -19.79 29.28
C ASP A 131 1.15 -20.85 28.16
N GLY A 132 2.05 -20.72 27.19
CA GLY A 132 2.21 -21.62 26.07
C GLY A 132 1.25 -21.36 24.89
N ASN A 133 0.48 -20.27 24.90
CA ASN A 133 -0.39 -19.91 23.79
C ASN A 133 0.39 -19.19 22.69
N LEU A 134 0.07 -19.49 21.43
CA LEU A 134 0.67 -18.80 20.29
C LEU A 134 0.12 -17.37 20.17
N VAL A 135 1.02 -16.41 20.24
CA VAL A 135 0.77 -14.98 20.07
C VAL A 135 1.76 -14.40 19.09
N ILE A 136 1.53 -13.18 18.57
CA ILE A 136 2.53 -12.49 17.75
C ILE A 136 3.85 -12.39 18.51
N GLY A 137 4.96 -12.80 17.88
CA GLY A 137 6.22 -13.01 18.60
C GLY A 137 7.46 -12.43 17.93
N GLU A 138 7.66 -12.65 16.65
CA GLU A 138 8.85 -12.20 15.95
C GLU A 138 8.50 -11.42 14.69
N VAL A 139 9.28 -10.38 14.40
CA VAL A 139 9.15 -9.60 13.19
C VAL A 139 9.87 -10.30 12.04
N LEU A 140 9.13 -10.71 10.99
CA LEU A 140 9.68 -11.38 9.81
C LEU A 140 9.91 -10.43 8.64
N TYR A 141 9.02 -9.46 8.46
CA TYR A 141 9.07 -8.51 7.36
C TYR A 141 8.49 -7.17 7.80
N THR A 142 9.17 -6.09 7.45
CA THR A 142 8.75 -4.73 7.79
C THR A 142 8.60 -3.88 6.54
N ILE A 143 7.58 -3.03 6.56
CA ILE A 143 7.41 -1.93 5.62
C ILE A 143 7.51 -0.62 6.40
N ASP A 144 8.40 0.25 5.98
CA ASP A 144 8.54 1.63 6.42
C ASP A 144 8.50 2.60 5.23
N ASN A 145 8.68 3.88 5.48
CA ASN A 145 8.66 4.92 4.45
C ASN A 145 9.61 4.63 3.28
N THR A 146 10.77 4.06 3.55
CA THR A 146 11.79 3.77 2.54
C THR A 146 11.53 2.44 1.86
N THR A 147 11.16 1.41 2.61
CA THR A 147 10.90 0.07 2.07
C THR A 147 9.60 -0.01 1.27
N LYS A 148 8.68 0.96 1.39
CA LYS A 148 7.60 1.15 0.41
C LYS A 148 8.15 1.27 -1.03
N THR A 149 9.29 1.92 -1.22
CA THR A 149 9.94 2.00 -2.54
C THR A 149 10.42 0.64 -3.04
N ARG A 150 10.92 -0.22 -2.14
CA ARG A 150 11.26 -1.60 -2.46
C ARG A 150 10.05 -2.36 -2.98
N ALA A 151 8.91 -2.26 -2.31
CA ALA A 151 7.66 -2.90 -2.75
C ALA A 151 7.27 -2.47 -4.18
N ILE A 152 7.42 -1.18 -4.51
CA ILE A 152 7.15 -0.66 -5.86
C ILE A 152 8.11 -1.30 -6.89
N PHE A 153 9.39 -1.45 -6.58
CA PHE A 153 10.34 -2.16 -7.45
C PHE A 153 10.01 -3.64 -7.58
N GLU A 154 9.54 -4.28 -6.53
CA GLU A 154 9.09 -5.68 -6.55
C GLU A 154 7.87 -5.85 -7.48
N ILE A 155 6.89 -4.97 -7.41
CA ILE A 155 5.76 -4.92 -8.35
C ILE A 155 6.25 -4.68 -9.77
N ASN A 156 7.12 -3.70 -9.98
CA ASN A 156 7.69 -3.38 -11.29
C ASN A 156 8.37 -4.58 -11.95
N LYS A 157 9.10 -5.39 -11.17
CA LYS A 157 9.81 -6.58 -11.66
C LYS A 157 8.92 -7.81 -11.78
N GLY A 158 7.76 -7.84 -11.11
CA GLY A 158 6.84 -8.95 -11.14
C GLY A 158 7.10 -10.02 -10.07
N ILE A 159 7.68 -9.64 -8.94
CA ILE A 159 7.87 -10.54 -7.80
C ILE A 159 6.50 -11.06 -7.33
N GLY A 160 6.44 -12.38 -7.06
CA GLY A 160 5.19 -13.07 -6.72
C GLY A 160 4.27 -13.36 -7.91
N LYS A 161 4.65 -12.93 -9.13
CA LYS A 161 3.94 -13.22 -10.40
C LYS A 161 4.81 -13.99 -11.39
N ILE A 162 6.12 -13.88 -11.28
CA ILE A 162 7.11 -14.56 -12.13
C ILE A 162 8.06 -15.33 -11.22
N ASP A 163 8.14 -16.63 -11.42
CA ASP A 163 9.00 -17.49 -10.60
C ASP A 163 10.49 -17.14 -10.77
N GLY A 164 11.24 -17.23 -9.68
CA GLY A 164 12.69 -17.04 -9.66
C GLY A 164 13.15 -15.57 -9.76
N ILE A 165 12.24 -14.60 -9.75
CA ILE A 165 12.59 -13.18 -9.75
C ILE A 165 12.66 -12.65 -8.32
N GLU A 166 13.79 -12.01 -8.00
CA GLU A 166 14.04 -11.31 -6.76
C GLU A 166 14.25 -9.80 -7.00
N VAL A 167 14.15 -8.99 -5.94
CA VAL A 167 14.33 -7.54 -6.04
C VAL A 167 15.69 -7.15 -6.64
N ASN A 168 16.73 -7.94 -6.41
CA ASN A 168 18.07 -7.72 -6.94
C ASN A 168 18.30 -8.31 -8.34
N SER A 169 17.33 -9.02 -8.90
CA SER A 169 17.43 -9.57 -10.25
C SER A 169 17.66 -8.45 -11.27
N LYS A 170 18.67 -8.63 -12.16
CA LYS A 170 18.94 -7.68 -13.24
C LYS A 170 17.96 -7.91 -14.39
N ILE A 171 16.91 -7.11 -14.44
CA ILE A 171 15.90 -7.17 -15.51
C ILE A 171 15.98 -5.86 -16.29
N PRO A 172 16.25 -5.91 -17.62
CA PRO A 172 16.18 -4.73 -18.47
C PRO A 172 14.82 -4.02 -18.32
N GLU A 173 14.79 -2.71 -18.39
CA GLU A 173 13.57 -1.94 -18.19
C GLU A 173 12.43 -2.35 -19.14
N ALA A 174 12.77 -2.58 -20.41
CA ALA A 174 11.81 -3.05 -21.42
C ALA A 174 11.15 -4.40 -21.10
N ASN A 175 11.78 -5.23 -20.25
CA ASN A 175 11.29 -6.56 -19.86
C ASN A 175 10.65 -6.59 -18.48
N ARG A 176 10.50 -5.45 -17.83
CA ARG A 176 9.84 -5.38 -16.53
C ARG A 176 8.34 -5.60 -16.68
N ARG A 177 7.76 -6.34 -15.74
CA ARG A 177 6.35 -6.73 -15.84
C ARG A 177 5.40 -5.54 -15.80
N VAL A 178 5.64 -4.59 -14.91
CA VAL A 178 4.84 -3.36 -14.79
C VAL A 178 5.77 -2.16 -14.91
N HIS A 179 5.69 -1.43 -16.01
CA HIS A 179 6.47 -0.22 -16.19
C HIS A 179 5.99 0.87 -15.23
N PHE A 180 6.92 1.66 -14.68
CA PHE A 180 6.57 2.74 -13.75
C PHE A 180 5.57 3.74 -14.34
N GLU A 181 5.68 4.06 -15.62
CA GLU A 181 4.76 4.95 -16.32
C GLU A 181 3.31 4.43 -16.38
N ASN A 182 3.11 3.15 -16.09
CA ASN A 182 1.80 2.50 -15.99
C ASN A 182 1.35 2.29 -14.54
N MET A 183 1.98 2.98 -13.59
CA MET A 183 1.62 2.94 -12.17
C MET A 183 0.90 4.22 -11.74
N ILE A 184 -0.09 4.07 -10.88
CA ILE A 184 -0.71 5.14 -10.11
C ILE A 184 -0.43 4.84 -8.63
N TYR A 185 0.30 5.72 -7.94
CA TYR A 185 0.53 5.61 -6.51
C TYR A 185 -0.40 6.56 -5.76
N ILE A 186 -1.20 6.00 -4.85
CA ILE A 186 -2.22 6.73 -4.09
C ILE A 186 -1.89 6.59 -2.60
N ALA A 187 -1.78 7.71 -1.88
CA ALA A 187 -1.52 7.71 -0.44
C ALA A 187 -1.96 9.03 0.22
N ASP A 188 -1.91 9.10 1.54
CA ASP A 188 -2.50 10.17 2.34
C ASP A 188 -1.48 11.11 3.00
N GLY A 189 -0.18 10.89 2.85
CA GLY A 189 0.71 11.73 3.61
C GLY A 189 2.21 11.68 3.33
N PRO A 190 2.97 12.43 4.16
CA PRO A 190 4.40 12.62 4.03
C PRO A 190 5.23 11.34 4.15
N SER A 191 4.71 10.33 4.85
CA SER A 191 5.37 9.03 4.96
C SER A 191 5.53 8.32 3.60
N ASP A 192 4.76 8.75 2.59
CA ASP A 192 4.77 8.20 1.24
C ASP A 192 5.59 9.02 0.25
N ILE A 193 6.24 10.11 0.69
CA ILE A 193 7.03 10.97 -0.18
C ILE A 193 8.13 10.22 -0.96
N PRO A 194 8.90 9.29 -0.37
CA PRO A 194 9.88 8.51 -1.13
C PRO A 194 9.21 7.68 -2.24
N ALA A 195 8.08 7.06 -1.97
CA ALA A 195 7.32 6.26 -2.93
C ALA A 195 6.73 7.14 -4.06
N PHE A 196 6.11 8.26 -3.72
CA PHE A 196 5.66 9.25 -4.71
C PHE A 196 6.79 9.70 -5.61
N SER A 197 7.96 10.00 -5.02
CA SER A 197 9.13 10.46 -5.78
C SER A 197 9.63 9.41 -6.76
N VAL A 198 9.67 8.15 -6.37
CA VAL A 198 10.08 7.04 -7.24
C VAL A 198 9.12 6.89 -8.42
N VAL A 199 7.82 6.82 -8.16
CA VAL A 199 6.81 6.64 -9.21
C VAL A 199 6.81 7.83 -10.17
N LYS A 200 6.75 9.06 -9.64
CA LYS A 200 6.70 10.28 -10.44
C LYS A 200 7.95 10.49 -11.29
N LYS A 201 9.15 10.30 -10.71
CA LYS A 201 10.42 10.44 -11.43
C LYS A 201 10.54 9.49 -12.62
N ASN A 202 9.91 8.33 -12.53
CA ASN A 202 9.91 7.31 -13.58
C ASN A 202 8.66 7.35 -14.48
N GLY A 203 7.91 8.47 -14.49
CA GLY A 203 6.81 8.71 -15.42
C GLY A 203 5.45 8.18 -15.00
N GLY A 204 5.34 7.58 -13.81
CA GLY A 204 4.07 7.17 -13.24
C GLY A 204 3.26 8.34 -12.68
N ALA A 205 2.03 8.10 -12.33
CA ALA A 205 1.11 9.09 -11.79
C ALA A 205 1.02 9.01 -10.26
N THR A 206 0.86 10.16 -9.60
CA THR A 206 0.82 10.24 -8.14
C THR A 206 -0.39 11.03 -7.69
N PHE A 207 -1.10 10.50 -6.69
CA PHE A 207 -2.35 11.05 -6.21
C PHE A 207 -2.39 11.02 -4.68
N ALA A 208 -2.52 12.21 -4.07
CA ALA A 208 -2.67 12.32 -2.63
C ALA A 208 -4.14 12.43 -2.22
N ILE A 209 -4.50 11.82 -1.12
CA ILE A 209 -5.86 11.87 -0.57
C ILE A 209 -5.86 12.44 0.84
N TYR A 210 -6.98 13.02 1.24
CA TYR A 210 -7.21 13.49 2.61
C TYR A 210 -8.61 13.13 3.09
N PRO A 211 -8.80 12.88 4.41
CA PRO A 211 -10.11 12.58 4.98
C PRO A 211 -11.08 13.77 4.85
N LYS A 212 -12.33 13.47 4.61
CA LYS A 212 -13.40 14.49 4.52
C LYS A 212 -13.42 15.38 5.76
N GLY A 213 -13.38 16.71 5.53
CA GLY A 213 -13.47 17.70 6.59
C GLY A 213 -12.20 17.89 7.42
N ASP A 214 -11.11 17.19 7.10
CA ASP A 214 -9.80 17.39 7.75
C ASP A 214 -9.00 18.47 7.02
N LEU A 215 -9.15 19.71 7.48
CA LEU A 215 -8.44 20.86 6.93
C LEU A 215 -6.91 20.73 7.02
N LYS A 216 -6.40 20.16 8.12
CA LYS A 216 -4.96 19.98 8.31
C LYS A 216 -4.38 18.98 7.32
N ALA A 217 -5.05 17.85 7.14
CA ALA A 217 -4.64 16.86 6.14
C ALA A 217 -4.76 17.42 4.71
N MET A 218 -5.80 18.21 4.42
CA MET A 218 -5.97 18.87 3.13
C MET A 218 -4.81 19.83 2.84
N GLN A 219 -4.47 20.71 3.77
CA GLN A 219 -3.34 21.64 3.63
C GLN A 219 -2.00 20.91 3.43
N GLN A 220 -1.83 19.77 4.08
CA GLN A 220 -0.63 18.96 3.95
C GLN A 220 -0.46 18.37 2.54
N VAL A 221 -1.51 17.81 1.96
CA VAL A 221 -1.45 17.26 0.59
C VAL A 221 -1.39 18.37 -0.47
N GLU A 222 -2.02 19.53 -0.20
CA GLU A 222 -1.89 20.73 -1.02
C GLU A 222 -0.43 21.18 -1.11
N GLN A 223 0.27 21.27 0.03
CA GLN A 223 1.69 21.61 0.06
C GLN A 223 2.54 20.60 -0.70
N MET A 224 2.23 19.30 -0.59
CA MET A 224 2.92 18.27 -1.36
C MET A 224 2.75 18.46 -2.87
N ARG A 225 1.60 18.95 -3.32
CA ARG A 225 1.37 19.27 -4.73
C ARG A 225 2.13 20.52 -5.16
N GLU A 226 2.14 21.58 -4.36
CA GLU A 226 2.92 22.80 -4.60
C GLU A 226 4.42 22.51 -4.68
N ASP A 227 4.93 21.64 -3.81
CA ASP A 227 6.30 21.14 -3.82
C ASP A 227 6.62 20.24 -5.02
N GLY A 228 5.62 19.96 -5.87
CA GLY A 228 5.77 19.08 -7.03
C GLY A 228 5.93 17.59 -6.70
N ARG A 229 5.60 17.17 -5.48
CA ARG A 229 5.74 15.77 -5.03
C ARG A 229 4.62 14.87 -5.53
N VAL A 230 3.42 15.42 -5.70
CA VAL A 230 2.25 14.71 -6.25
C VAL A 230 1.65 15.45 -7.44
N ASP A 231 0.95 14.73 -8.31
CA ASP A 231 0.33 15.31 -9.50
C ASP A 231 -1.03 15.92 -9.20
N MET A 232 -1.76 15.30 -8.26
CA MET A 232 -3.11 15.69 -7.89
C MET A 232 -3.41 15.31 -6.45
N TYR A 233 -4.37 15.97 -5.83
CA TYR A 233 -4.95 15.58 -4.54
C TYR A 233 -6.47 15.79 -4.54
N ALA A 234 -7.17 15.02 -3.72
CA ALA A 234 -8.61 15.20 -3.48
C ALA A 234 -9.03 14.56 -2.14
N GLU A 235 -10.29 14.84 -1.74
CA GLU A 235 -10.96 14.13 -0.67
C GLU A 235 -11.01 12.62 -0.94
N ALA A 236 -10.83 11.81 0.09
CA ALA A 236 -10.86 10.35 0.02
C ALA A 236 -12.30 9.82 -0.13
N ASP A 237 -12.94 10.17 -1.23
CA ASP A 237 -14.21 9.62 -1.68
C ASP A 237 -14.03 9.07 -3.09
N TYR A 238 -14.11 7.74 -3.21
CA TYR A 238 -13.89 7.01 -4.45
C TYR A 238 -15.20 6.64 -5.17
N SER A 239 -16.33 7.23 -4.73
CA SER A 239 -17.62 7.03 -5.37
C SER A 239 -17.62 7.61 -6.79
N GLU A 240 -18.42 7.01 -7.65
CA GLU A 240 -18.59 7.50 -9.02
C GLU A 240 -18.97 8.97 -9.08
N GLY A 241 -18.32 9.71 -9.98
CA GLY A 241 -18.51 11.15 -10.15
C GLY A 241 -17.70 12.05 -9.21
N THR A 242 -16.98 11.51 -8.22
CA THR A 242 -16.05 12.29 -7.39
C THR A 242 -14.76 12.63 -8.12
N THR A 243 -14.04 13.62 -7.62
CA THR A 243 -12.73 14.01 -8.18
C THR A 243 -11.75 12.84 -8.17
N ALA A 244 -11.68 12.07 -7.09
CA ALA A 244 -10.78 10.91 -7.00
C ALA A 244 -11.14 9.85 -8.04
N TYR A 245 -12.41 9.46 -8.13
CA TYR A 245 -12.88 8.48 -9.10
C TYR A 245 -12.57 8.92 -10.55
N MET A 246 -12.96 10.14 -10.91
CA MET A 246 -12.79 10.65 -12.29
C MET A 246 -11.30 10.76 -12.65
N TRP A 247 -10.47 11.24 -11.75
CA TRP A 247 -9.04 11.37 -12.03
C TRP A 247 -8.37 10.00 -12.20
N ILE A 248 -8.64 9.05 -11.29
CA ILE A 248 -8.06 7.70 -11.34
C ILE A 248 -8.48 6.98 -12.63
N THR A 249 -9.77 6.94 -12.94
CA THR A 249 -10.29 6.26 -14.14
C THR A 249 -9.79 6.89 -15.42
N ASN A 250 -9.69 8.22 -15.49
CA ASN A 250 -9.10 8.92 -16.63
C ASN A 250 -7.61 8.61 -16.81
N LYS A 251 -6.85 8.50 -15.71
CA LYS A 251 -5.43 8.12 -15.79
C LYS A 251 -5.26 6.68 -16.25
N ILE A 252 -6.07 5.76 -15.75
CA ILE A 252 -6.10 4.36 -16.19
C ILE A 252 -6.39 4.30 -17.69
N GLN A 253 -7.40 5.02 -18.18
CA GLN A 253 -7.76 5.07 -19.60
C GLN A 253 -6.59 5.55 -20.45
N LYS A 254 -5.94 6.65 -20.08
CA LYS A 254 -4.79 7.19 -20.80
C LYS A 254 -3.59 6.24 -20.84
N MET A 255 -3.35 5.51 -19.75
CA MET A 255 -2.31 4.49 -19.69
C MET A 255 -2.63 3.32 -20.61
N ALA A 256 -3.87 2.84 -20.60
CA ALA A 256 -4.31 1.76 -21.47
C ALA A 256 -4.23 2.15 -22.97
N ASP A 257 -4.63 3.36 -23.33
CA ASP A 257 -4.52 3.89 -24.69
C ASP A 257 -3.05 3.92 -25.15
N ARG A 258 -2.15 4.40 -24.31
CA ARG A 258 -0.71 4.43 -24.60
C ARG A 258 -0.14 3.03 -24.80
N ILE A 259 -0.47 2.07 -23.94
CA ILE A 259 -0.02 0.68 -24.08
C ILE A 259 -0.52 0.10 -25.39
N ARG A 260 -1.83 0.20 -25.67
CA ARG A 260 -2.45 -0.26 -26.91
C ARG A 260 -1.74 0.31 -28.14
N ASP A 261 -1.55 1.62 -28.19
CA ASP A 261 -0.98 2.29 -29.35
C ASP A 261 0.49 1.91 -29.57
N THR A 262 1.24 1.72 -28.46
CA THR A 262 2.63 1.23 -28.49
C THR A 262 2.70 -0.20 -29.04
N GLU A 263 1.87 -1.11 -28.55
CA GLU A 263 1.87 -2.51 -29.00
C GLU A 263 1.40 -2.61 -30.45
N LYS A 264 0.40 -1.85 -30.85
CA LYS A 264 -0.06 -1.77 -32.24
C LYS A 264 1.04 -1.30 -33.20
N ALA A 265 1.82 -0.29 -32.81
CA ALA A 265 2.93 0.21 -33.60
C ALA A 265 4.04 -0.85 -33.77
N LYS A 266 4.35 -1.64 -32.74
CA LYS A 266 5.32 -2.75 -32.82
C LYS A 266 4.90 -3.81 -33.83
N ILE A 267 3.64 -4.22 -33.83
CA ILE A 267 3.09 -5.21 -34.74
C ILE A 267 3.19 -4.69 -36.20
N THR A 268 2.83 -3.43 -36.44
CA THR A 268 2.87 -2.83 -37.76
C THR A 268 4.29 -2.71 -38.31
N SER A 269 5.27 -2.36 -37.44
CA SER A 269 6.69 -2.24 -37.84
C SER A 269 7.37 -3.59 -38.08
N SER A 270 6.90 -4.67 -37.45
CA SER A 270 7.43 -6.02 -37.67
C SER A 270 6.82 -6.73 -38.90
N ALA A 271 5.75 -6.17 -39.49
CA ALA A 271 5.08 -6.67 -40.70
C ALA A 271 5.52 -5.95 -42.00
N SER A 272 6.33 -4.92 -41.89
CA SER A 272 6.98 -4.19 -42.96
C SER A 272 8.45 -4.57 -43.13
#